data_20ba97b38161dab1702b83c4930af64e
#
_entry.id   20ba97b38161dab1702b83c4930af64e
#
_cell.length_a   1.000
_cell.length_b   1.000
_cell.length_c   1.000
_cell.angle_alpha   90.00
_cell.angle_beta   90.00
_cell.angle_gamma   90.00
#
_symmetry.space_group_name_H-M   'P 1'
#
loop_
_entity.id
_entity.type
_entity.pdbx_description
1 polymer ?
#
loop_
_entity_poly.entity_id
_entity_poly.type
_entity_poly.pdbx_seq_one_letter_code
_entity_poly.pdbx_strand_id
1 'polypeptide(L)'
;MTNIKAIAIAAVLLCSSPHADAGDQEPTAKNTDNGFYASFGVSIGFENSVPVRVPSNSPYSNESFESKQTVAPNVAIGKSFSGAWRAEVEYVGYFADTELKARFGGVDYTKGGYMIDTNAFFFNIFKDFPTSTKFTPYLGVGIGPAFTRYSTPAVGSESGTSFAGQGKAGISYSASPKTDIYIGYRILGLSGGTKLGFWSDKPTTESSFQQSLDAGIRYKF
;
A
#
# COMPACT_ATOMS: atom_id res chain seq x y z
N MET A 1 -8.49 -17.05 14.52
CA MET A 1 -7.23 -16.58 15.17
C MET A 1 -6.08 -17.03 14.29
N THR A 2 -5.80 -16.30 13.23
CA THR A 2 -4.78 -16.65 12.24
C THR A 2 -3.50 -15.89 12.61
N ASN A 3 -2.42 -16.62 12.76
CA ASN A 3 -1.12 -16.19 13.22
C ASN A 3 -0.50 -15.09 12.33
N ILE A 4 -0.58 -13.84 12.78
CA ILE A 4 0.23 -12.72 12.27
C ILE A 4 1.61 -12.76 12.97
N LYS A 5 2.33 -13.84 12.80
CA LYS A 5 3.72 -13.94 13.25
C LYS A 5 4.54 -14.48 12.10
N ALA A 6 5.17 -13.62 11.37
CA ALA A 6 6.41 -13.95 10.64
C ALA A 6 6.63 -13.19 9.33
N ILE A 7 6.60 -11.87 9.23
CA ILE A 7 7.26 -11.18 8.08
C ILE A 7 7.77 -9.76 8.47
N ALA A 8 7.84 -9.43 9.73
CA ALA A 8 8.30 -8.10 10.18
C ALA A 8 9.81 -8.00 10.51
N ILE A 9 10.66 -8.98 10.20
CA ILE A 9 12.04 -9.07 10.77
C ILE A 9 13.16 -9.06 9.70
N ALA A 10 12.92 -8.76 8.45
CA ALA A 10 14.00 -8.77 7.46
C ALA A 10 14.63 -7.40 7.11
N ALA A 11 14.13 -6.29 7.63
CA ALA A 11 14.61 -4.96 7.22
C ALA A 11 15.57 -4.27 8.20
N VAL A 12 15.86 -4.83 9.37
CA VAL A 12 16.66 -4.16 10.43
C VAL A 12 18.11 -4.64 10.53
N LEU A 13 18.51 -5.68 9.85
CA LEU A 13 19.80 -6.36 10.07
C LEU A 13 20.94 -5.98 9.11
N LEU A 14 20.84 -4.88 8.35
CA LEU A 14 21.92 -4.44 7.44
C LEU A 14 22.66 -3.17 7.86
N CYS A 15 22.57 -2.76 9.12
CA CYS A 15 23.29 -1.58 9.64
C CYS A 15 24.51 -1.91 10.52
N SER A 16 25.09 -3.08 10.43
CA SER A 16 26.39 -3.35 11.07
C SER A 16 27.49 -3.47 10.01
N SER A 17 28.15 -2.36 9.72
CA SER A 17 29.35 -2.35 8.88
C SER A 17 30.54 -2.83 9.69
N PRO A 18 31.36 -3.80 9.24
CA PRO A 18 32.73 -3.95 9.73
C PRO A 18 33.59 -2.83 9.14
N HIS A 19 34.30 -2.10 9.97
CA HIS A 19 35.39 -1.23 9.59
C HIS A 19 36.47 -2.10 8.95
N ALA A 20 36.70 -1.88 7.67
CA ALA A 20 37.96 -2.26 7.02
C ALA A 20 38.61 -0.97 6.51
N ASP A 21 39.71 -0.65 7.18
CA ASP A 21 40.63 0.43 6.84
C ASP A 21 41.36 0.05 5.55
N ALA A 22 41.21 0.83 4.50
CA ALA A 22 42.11 0.85 3.33
C ALA A 22 41.82 2.07 2.43
N GLY A 23 42.75 3.05 2.46
CA GLY A 23 43.12 3.85 1.30
C GLY A 23 42.15 4.97 0.90
N ASP A 24 42.64 6.19 1.05
CA ASP A 24 42.08 7.46 0.57
C ASP A 24 41.51 7.41 -0.86
N GLN A 25 40.25 7.16 -0.98
CA GLN A 25 39.38 7.77 -1.98
C GLN A 25 38.14 8.21 -1.22
N GLU A 26 38.00 9.52 -1.08
CA GLU A 26 36.75 10.13 -0.62
C GLU A 26 35.59 9.47 -1.39
N PRO A 27 34.67 8.75 -0.73
CA PRO A 27 33.45 8.33 -1.38
C PRO A 27 32.73 9.64 -1.71
N THR A 28 32.65 9.97 -3.00
CA THR A 28 31.78 11.02 -3.48
C THR A 28 30.41 10.69 -2.93
N ALA A 29 30.08 11.28 -1.78
CA ALA A 29 28.74 11.28 -1.21
C ALA A 29 27.84 11.69 -2.37
N LYS A 30 27.04 10.76 -2.87
CA LYS A 30 26.13 10.98 -3.97
C LYS A 30 25.27 12.16 -3.54
N ASN A 31 25.55 13.30 -4.17
CA ASN A 31 24.81 14.55 -3.94
C ASN A 31 23.35 14.16 -4.01
N THR A 32 22.62 14.24 -2.90
CA THR A 32 21.18 14.06 -2.88
C THR A 32 20.66 15.27 -3.62
N ASP A 33 20.47 15.11 -4.94
CA ASP A 33 20.02 16.17 -5.81
C ASP A 33 18.72 16.73 -5.23
N ASN A 34 18.77 17.99 -4.81
CA ASN A 34 17.60 18.76 -4.41
C ASN A 34 16.74 19.03 -5.67
N GLY A 35 16.09 18.01 -6.19
CA GLY A 35 15.39 18.06 -7.44
C GLY A 35 13.98 17.49 -7.36
N PHE A 36 13.16 17.87 -8.32
CA PHE A 36 11.85 17.26 -8.52
C PHE A 36 12.01 15.92 -9.24
N TYR A 37 11.05 15.02 -8.99
CA TYR A 37 10.96 13.75 -9.69
C TYR A 37 9.51 13.38 -9.93
N ALA A 38 9.30 12.51 -10.91
CA ALA A 38 8.05 11.79 -11.10
C ALA A 38 8.32 10.29 -10.99
N SER A 39 7.36 9.53 -10.49
CA SER A 39 7.44 8.08 -10.45
C SER A 39 6.17 7.44 -11.00
N PHE A 40 6.36 6.27 -11.59
CA PHE A 40 5.31 5.38 -12.05
C PHE A 40 5.62 3.97 -11.56
N GLY A 41 4.61 3.29 -11.02
CA GLY A 41 4.78 1.96 -10.48
C GLY A 41 3.51 1.14 -10.51
N VAL A 42 3.65 -0.10 -10.10
CA VAL A 42 2.56 -1.03 -9.86
C VAL A 42 2.80 -1.78 -8.56
N SER A 43 1.75 -1.94 -7.78
CA SER A 43 1.73 -2.79 -6.59
C SER A 43 0.90 -4.03 -6.85
N ILE A 44 1.37 -5.17 -6.37
CA ILE A 44 0.63 -6.43 -6.37
C ILE A 44 0.34 -6.78 -4.92
N GLY A 45 -0.94 -6.68 -4.55
CA GLY A 45 -1.43 -6.98 -3.21
C GLY A 45 -1.62 -8.48 -3.02
N PHE A 46 -1.37 -8.93 -1.80
CA PHE A 46 -1.67 -10.29 -1.36
C PHE A 46 -3.15 -10.41 -0.96
N GLU A 47 -3.56 -11.63 -0.64
CA GLU A 47 -4.91 -11.91 -0.13
C GLU A 47 -5.28 -10.94 1.01
N ASN A 48 -6.45 -10.32 0.87
CA ASN A 48 -6.95 -9.34 1.82
C ASN A 48 -8.41 -9.64 2.18
N SER A 49 -8.76 -9.34 3.42
CA SER A 49 -10.12 -9.45 3.94
C SER A 49 -10.56 -8.09 4.51
N VAL A 50 -11.71 -7.62 4.06
CA VAL A 50 -12.38 -6.44 4.59
C VAL A 50 -13.57 -6.91 5.42
N PRO A 51 -13.47 -6.92 6.76
CA PRO A 51 -14.57 -7.32 7.61
C PRO A 51 -15.75 -6.35 7.49
N VAL A 52 -16.95 -6.89 7.60
CA VAL A 52 -18.20 -6.14 7.57
C VAL A 52 -18.93 -6.34 8.88
N ARG A 53 -19.26 -5.24 9.55
CA ARG A 53 -20.07 -5.27 10.76
C ARG A 53 -21.54 -5.27 10.38
N VAL A 54 -22.21 -6.38 10.66
CA VAL A 54 -23.65 -6.52 10.50
C VAL A 54 -24.39 -6.15 11.79
N PRO A 55 -25.60 -5.54 11.72
CA PRO A 55 -26.44 -5.30 12.88
C PRO A 55 -26.74 -6.59 13.65
N SER A 56 -26.94 -6.48 14.96
CA SER A 56 -27.17 -7.64 15.83
C SER A 56 -28.47 -8.42 15.54
N ASN A 57 -29.42 -7.81 14.82
CA ASN A 57 -30.68 -8.42 14.37
C ASN A 57 -30.56 -9.03 12.95
N SER A 58 -29.42 -8.96 12.31
CA SER A 58 -29.18 -9.58 11.00
C SER A 58 -29.13 -11.10 11.15
N PRO A 59 -29.76 -11.85 10.23
CA PRO A 59 -29.62 -13.31 10.20
C PRO A 59 -28.24 -13.76 9.70
N TYR A 60 -27.45 -12.82 9.19
CA TYR A 60 -26.07 -13.06 8.72
C TYR A 60 -25.05 -12.78 9.82
N SER A 61 -23.97 -13.51 9.80
CA SER A 61 -22.83 -13.32 10.71
C SER A 61 -21.51 -13.56 10.00
N ASN A 62 -20.42 -12.99 10.52
CA ASN A 62 -19.07 -13.14 9.98
C ASN A 62 -18.94 -12.75 8.50
N GLU A 63 -19.58 -11.65 8.09
CA GLU A 63 -19.48 -11.16 6.73
C GLU A 63 -18.10 -10.52 6.49
N SER A 64 -17.50 -10.86 5.35
CA SER A 64 -16.26 -10.26 4.88
C SER A 64 -16.18 -10.27 3.37
N PHE A 65 -15.55 -9.23 2.81
CA PHE A 65 -15.10 -9.25 1.42
C PHE A 65 -13.67 -9.78 1.38
N GLU A 66 -13.45 -10.84 0.63
CA GLU A 66 -12.12 -11.43 0.45
C GLU A 66 -11.66 -11.26 -1.00
N SER A 67 -10.48 -10.70 -1.19
CA SER A 67 -9.81 -10.61 -2.49
C SER A 67 -8.56 -11.48 -2.49
N LYS A 68 -8.39 -12.25 -3.56
CA LYS A 68 -7.20 -13.12 -3.72
C LYS A 68 -5.97 -12.33 -4.15
N GLN A 69 -6.16 -11.34 -4.99
CA GLN A 69 -5.10 -10.52 -5.54
C GLN A 69 -5.63 -9.11 -5.84
N THR A 70 -4.80 -8.11 -5.59
CA THR A 70 -5.09 -6.73 -5.92
C THR A 70 -3.98 -6.20 -6.81
N VAL A 71 -4.33 -5.52 -7.90
CA VAL A 71 -3.38 -4.79 -8.73
C VAL A 71 -3.61 -3.30 -8.51
N ALA A 72 -2.53 -2.56 -8.26
CA ALA A 72 -2.61 -1.14 -7.95
C ALA A 72 -1.53 -0.33 -8.68
N PRO A 73 -1.83 0.16 -9.91
CA PRO A 73 -0.99 1.15 -10.56
C PRO A 73 -0.93 2.43 -9.72
N ASN A 74 0.24 3.06 -9.71
CA ASN A 74 0.47 4.29 -8.98
C ASN A 74 1.34 5.26 -9.76
N VAL A 75 1.11 6.55 -9.52
CA VAL A 75 1.92 7.64 -10.04
C VAL A 75 2.17 8.65 -8.93
N ALA A 76 3.36 9.25 -8.90
CA ALA A 76 3.66 10.29 -7.93
C ALA A 76 4.53 11.38 -8.53
N ILE A 77 4.41 12.57 -7.94
CA ILE A 77 5.33 13.70 -8.14
C ILE A 77 5.90 14.06 -6.77
N GLY A 78 7.20 14.22 -6.69
CA GLY A 78 7.89 14.49 -5.45
C GLY A 78 9.11 15.38 -5.61
N LYS A 79 9.67 15.70 -4.46
CA LYS A 79 10.90 16.47 -4.34
C LYS A 79 11.85 15.80 -3.35
N SER A 80 13.12 15.73 -3.75
CA SER A 80 14.23 15.36 -2.86
C SER A 80 14.77 16.59 -2.16
N PHE A 81 15.17 16.43 -0.89
CA PHE A 81 15.72 17.46 -0.04
C PHE A 81 17.10 17.05 0.48
N SER A 82 17.84 18.02 1.02
CA SER A 82 19.08 17.73 1.73
C SER A 82 18.87 16.72 2.86
N GLY A 83 19.92 15.98 3.21
CA GLY A 83 19.84 14.96 4.25
C GLY A 83 19.09 13.70 3.82
N ALA A 84 18.95 13.45 2.51
CA ALA A 84 18.31 12.25 1.96
C ALA A 84 16.82 12.07 2.38
N TRP A 85 16.10 13.16 2.47
CA TRP A 85 14.64 13.17 2.64
C TRP A 85 13.95 13.38 1.30
N ARG A 86 12.76 12.81 1.15
CA ARG A 86 11.86 13.05 0.01
C ARG A 86 10.43 13.25 0.51
N ALA A 87 9.70 14.12 -0.17
CA ALA A 87 8.26 14.23 -0.02
C ALA A 87 7.60 14.09 -1.39
N GLU A 88 6.45 13.43 -1.43
CA GLU A 88 5.70 13.25 -2.67
C GLU A 88 4.19 13.23 -2.45
N VAL A 89 3.47 13.58 -3.50
CA VAL A 89 2.04 13.31 -3.63
C VAL A 89 1.89 12.13 -4.58
N GLU A 90 1.21 11.09 -4.13
CA GLU A 90 0.99 9.84 -4.86
C GLU A 90 -0.50 9.61 -5.09
N TYR A 91 -0.88 9.20 -6.28
CA TYR A 91 -2.16 8.62 -6.60
C TYR A 91 -2.00 7.12 -6.80
N VAL A 92 -2.91 6.34 -6.23
CA VAL A 92 -2.95 4.88 -6.36
C VAL A 92 -4.36 4.45 -6.67
N GLY A 93 -4.54 3.65 -7.73
CA GLY A 93 -5.79 2.97 -8.03
C GLY A 93 -5.69 1.50 -7.67
N TYR A 94 -6.46 1.03 -6.69
CA TYR A 94 -6.55 -0.38 -6.29
C TYR A 94 -7.74 -1.03 -6.98
N PHE A 95 -7.50 -2.15 -7.68
CA PHE A 95 -8.51 -2.93 -8.37
C PHE A 95 -8.47 -4.36 -7.85
N ALA A 96 -9.60 -4.81 -7.30
CA ALA A 96 -9.71 -6.14 -6.71
C ALA A 96 -11.01 -6.84 -7.11
N ASP A 97 -10.88 -8.03 -7.70
CA ASP A 97 -11.97 -8.98 -7.79
C ASP A 97 -12.18 -9.65 -6.42
N THR A 98 -13.42 -9.66 -5.95
CA THR A 98 -13.72 -9.97 -4.55
C THR A 98 -14.85 -10.98 -4.44
N GLU A 99 -14.77 -11.83 -3.43
CA GLU A 99 -15.81 -12.75 -3.03
C GLU A 99 -16.40 -12.29 -1.68
N LEU A 100 -17.73 -12.26 -1.59
CA LEU A 100 -18.41 -12.07 -0.31
C LEU A 100 -18.48 -13.42 0.39
N LYS A 101 -17.96 -13.50 1.61
CA LYS A 101 -18.17 -14.62 2.53
C LYS A 101 -19.10 -14.20 3.64
N ALA A 102 -20.11 -15.01 3.91
CA ALA A 102 -21.08 -14.78 4.95
C ALA A 102 -21.54 -16.10 5.57
N ARG A 103 -21.99 -16.07 6.81
CA ARG A 103 -22.58 -17.22 7.48
C ARG A 103 -24.06 -16.96 7.76
N PHE A 104 -24.94 -17.87 7.30
CA PHE A 104 -26.38 -17.81 7.52
C PHE A 104 -26.87 -19.11 8.13
N GLY A 105 -27.54 -19.07 9.29
CA GLY A 105 -28.08 -20.25 9.96
C GLY A 105 -27.03 -21.34 10.26
N GLY A 106 -25.75 -20.97 10.46
CA GLY A 106 -24.67 -21.90 10.72
C GLY A 106 -24.00 -22.48 9.46
N VAL A 107 -24.47 -22.13 8.26
CA VAL A 107 -23.94 -22.56 6.97
C VAL A 107 -23.10 -21.44 6.36
N ASP A 108 -21.92 -21.75 5.83
CA ASP A 108 -21.05 -20.80 5.15
C ASP A 108 -21.45 -20.65 3.68
N TYR A 109 -21.59 -19.40 3.24
CA TYR A 109 -21.88 -19.02 1.86
C TYR A 109 -20.74 -18.22 1.28
N THR A 110 -20.39 -18.50 0.04
CA THR A 110 -19.45 -17.72 -0.75
C THR A 110 -20.13 -17.31 -2.05
N LYS A 111 -20.08 -16.02 -2.37
CA LYS A 111 -20.65 -15.46 -3.60
C LYS A 111 -19.61 -14.55 -4.26
N GLY A 112 -19.19 -14.91 -5.46
CA GLY A 112 -18.28 -14.10 -6.28
C GLY A 112 -18.98 -13.01 -7.09
N GLY A 113 -18.19 -12.25 -7.85
CA GLY A 113 -18.66 -11.20 -8.75
C GLY A 113 -18.83 -9.84 -8.08
N TYR A 114 -18.21 -9.62 -6.94
CA TYR A 114 -18.06 -8.31 -6.32
C TYR A 114 -16.76 -7.65 -6.79
N MET A 115 -16.80 -6.36 -7.07
CA MET A 115 -15.63 -5.56 -7.37
C MET A 115 -15.47 -4.46 -6.33
N ILE A 116 -14.25 -4.29 -5.85
CA ILE A 116 -13.89 -3.20 -4.95
C ILE A 116 -12.79 -2.39 -5.63
N ASP A 117 -13.14 -1.17 -6.02
CA ASP A 117 -12.23 -0.21 -6.61
C ASP A 117 -11.93 0.89 -5.59
N THR A 118 -10.67 1.12 -5.28
CA THR A 118 -10.28 2.20 -4.37
C THR A 118 -9.29 3.13 -5.06
N ASN A 119 -9.63 4.41 -5.09
CA ASN A 119 -8.74 5.48 -5.53
C ASN A 119 -8.24 6.24 -4.30
N ALA A 120 -6.93 6.28 -4.10
CA ALA A 120 -6.33 6.92 -2.94
C ALA A 120 -5.30 7.97 -3.35
N PHE A 121 -5.26 9.06 -2.58
CA PHE A 121 -4.24 10.09 -2.69
C PHE A 121 -3.45 10.13 -1.39
N PHE A 122 -2.12 10.08 -1.48
CA PHE A 122 -1.25 10.11 -0.33
C PHE A 122 -0.29 11.28 -0.39
N PHE A 123 -0.07 11.90 0.76
CA PHE A 123 1.13 12.68 1.01
C PHE A 123 2.12 11.77 1.74
N ASN A 124 3.26 11.52 1.11
CA ASN A 124 4.31 10.63 1.60
C ASN A 124 5.56 11.40 1.99
N ILE A 125 6.22 10.95 3.05
CA ILE A 125 7.58 11.36 3.42
C ILE A 125 8.45 10.11 3.47
N PHE A 126 9.64 10.21 2.87
CA PHE A 126 10.63 9.13 2.83
C PHE A 126 11.95 9.57 3.42
N LYS A 127 12.63 8.62 4.01
CA LYS A 127 14.06 8.69 4.33
C LYS A 127 14.79 7.68 3.46
N ASP A 128 15.73 8.16 2.67
CA ASP A 128 16.66 7.34 1.92
C ASP A 128 17.93 7.09 2.76
N PHE A 129 18.55 5.95 2.54
CA PHE A 129 19.79 5.54 3.20
C PHE A 129 20.85 5.31 2.13
N PRO A 130 21.52 6.38 1.64
CA PRO A 130 22.51 6.26 0.58
C PRO A 130 23.65 5.35 1.00
N THR A 131 24.09 4.49 0.07
CA THR A 131 25.24 3.61 0.24
C THR A 131 26.36 4.01 -0.74
N SER A 132 27.54 3.44 -0.60
CA SER A 132 28.63 3.59 -1.56
C SER A 132 28.35 2.89 -2.91
N THR A 133 27.22 2.19 -3.03
CA THR A 133 26.83 1.46 -4.24
C THR A 133 25.73 2.20 -5.00
N LYS A 134 25.24 1.60 -6.09
CA LYS A 134 24.07 2.09 -6.82
C LYS A 134 22.74 1.79 -6.12
N PHE A 135 22.75 1.06 -5.02
CA PHE A 135 21.56 0.69 -4.26
C PHE A 135 21.34 1.64 -3.10
N THR A 136 20.11 2.09 -2.93
CA THR A 136 19.69 2.99 -1.86
C THR A 136 18.45 2.42 -1.19
N PRO A 137 18.56 1.84 0.01
CA PRO A 137 17.39 1.49 0.83
C PRO A 137 16.57 2.72 1.19
N TYR A 138 15.27 2.55 1.41
CA TYR A 138 14.40 3.62 1.85
C TYR A 138 13.31 3.13 2.79
N LEU A 139 12.83 4.05 3.62
CA LEU A 139 11.61 3.93 4.41
C LEU A 139 10.73 5.13 4.15
N GLY A 140 9.41 4.92 4.15
CA GLY A 140 8.45 5.98 3.98
C GLY A 140 7.16 5.72 4.72
N VAL A 141 6.48 6.81 5.03
CA VAL A 141 5.13 6.81 5.59
C VAL A 141 4.28 7.81 4.83
N GLY A 142 2.99 7.54 4.72
CA GLY A 142 2.06 8.41 4.03
C GLY A 142 0.67 8.34 4.60
N ILE A 143 -0.09 9.42 4.39
CA ILE A 143 -1.49 9.53 4.81
C ILE A 143 -2.29 10.24 3.73
N GLY A 144 -3.58 9.96 3.68
CA GLY A 144 -4.46 10.66 2.76
C GLY A 144 -5.88 10.08 2.67
N PRO A 145 -6.73 10.68 1.83
CA PRO A 145 -8.07 10.19 1.57
C PRO A 145 -8.07 9.00 0.60
N ALA A 146 -9.00 8.08 0.83
CA ALA A 146 -9.31 6.96 -0.06
C ALA A 146 -10.80 6.94 -0.38
N PHE A 147 -11.12 6.78 -1.66
CA PHE A 147 -12.48 6.74 -2.21
C PHE A 147 -12.72 5.34 -2.75
N THR A 148 -13.56 4.58 -2.05
CA THR A 148 -13.83 3.18 -2.39
C THR A 148 -15.21 3.03 -2.99
N ARG A 149 -15.31 2.31 -4.09
CA ARG A 149 -16.55 1.89 -4.73
C ARG A 149 -16.72 0.40 -4.57
N TYR A 150 -17.84 0.01 -4.01
CA TYR A 150 -18.30 -1.37 -3.89
C TYR A 150 -19.34 -1.62 -4.97
N SER A 151 -19.09 -2.55 -5.88
CA SER A 151 -20.00 -2.88 -6.99
C SER A 151 -20.49 -4.32 -6.85
N THR A 152 -21.81 -4.49 -7.05
CA THR A 152 -22.44 -5.81 -7.03
C THR A 152 -23.22 -6.04 -8.32
N PRO A 153 -23.24 -7.26 -8.88
CA PRO A 153 -23.93 -7.55 -10.14
C PRO A 153 -25.45 -7.37 -10.07
N ALA A 154 -26.05 -7.47 -8.87
CA ALA A 154 -27.51 -7.56 -8.71
C ALA A 154 -28.18 -6.28 -8.20
N VAL A 155 -27.45 -5.38 -7.51
CA VAL A 155 -28.09 -4.32 -6.70
C VAL A 155 -27.49 -2.93 -6.95
N GLY A 156 -26.42 -2.82 -7.77
CA GLY A 156 -25.78 -1.56 -8.08
C GLY A 156 -24.45 -1.33 -7.36
N SER A 157 -24.09 -0.08 -7.13
CA SER A 157 -22.83 0.29 -6.51
C SER A 157 -23.02 1.31 -5.40
N GLU A 158 -22.23 1.18 -4.34
CA GLU A 158 -22.12 2.14 -3.23
C GLU A 158 -20.71 2.70 -3.18
N SER A 159 -20.59 3.94 -2.73
CA SER A 159 -19.29 4.60 -2.60
C SER A 159 -19.09 5.12 -1.19
N GLY A 160 -17.87 5.03 -0.71
CA GLY A 160 -17.47 5.53 0.59
C GLY A 160 -16.16 6.28 0.53
N THR A 161 -15.99 7.21 1.45
CA THR A 161 -14.73 7.91 1.68
C THR A 161 -14.17 7.46 3.01
N SER A 162 -12.90 7.12 3.04
CA SER A 162 -12.19 6.71 4.24
C SER A 162 -10.86 7.46 4.34
N PHE A 163 -10.26 7.42 5.52
CA PHE A 163 -8.89 7.87 5.73
C PHE A 163 -7.94 6.69 5.57
N ALA A 164 -6.85 6.91 4.89
CA ALA A 164 -5.85 5.89 4.63
C ALA A 164 -4.49 6.29 5.17
N GLY A 165 -3.74 5.31 5.69
CA GLY A 165 -2.35 5.44 6.06
C GLY A 165 -1.52 4.35 5.43
N GLN A 166 -0.28 4.64 5.04
CA GLN A 166 0.61 3.64 4.47
C GLN A 166 2.02 3.71 5.02
N GLY A 167 2.67 2.55 5.10
CA GLY A 167 4.10 2.40 5.31
C GLY A 167 4.74 1.76 4.10
N LYS A 168 5.90 2.24 3.67
CA LYS A 168 6.66 1.72 2.52
C LYS A 168 8.10 1.48 2.93
N ALA A 169 8.66 0.34 2.55
CA ALA A 169 10.07 0.03 2.73
C ALA A 169 10.60 -0.65 1.47
N GLY A 170 11.80 -0.34 1.04
CA GLY A 170 12.32 -0.93 -0.18
C GLY A 170 13.74 -0.51 -0.49
N ILE A 171 14.15 -0.82 -1.71
CA ILE A 171 15.44 -0.48 -2.25
C ILE A 171 15.27 0.12 -3.64
N SER A 172 16.01 1.18 -3.94
CA SER A 172 16.12 1.75 -5.27
C SER A 172 17.49 1.50 -5.86
N TYR A 173 17.55 1.24 -7.14
CA TYR A 173 18.75 1.06 -7.95
C TYR A 173 18.90 2.23 -8.93
N SER A 174 20.00 2.95 -8.86
CA SER A 174 20.31 4.05 -9.81
C SER A 174 20.75 3.47 -11.14
N ALA A 175 19.82 3.34 -12.09
CA ALA A 175 20.08 2.83 -13.42
C ALA A 175 20.81 3.86 -14.28
N SER A 176 20.51 5.15 -14.10
CA SER A 176 21.19 6.28 -14.73
C SER A 176 21.24 7.49 -13.77
N PRO A 177 21.95 8.58 -14.10
CA PRO A 177 21.92 9.79 -13.28
C PRO A 177 20.50 10.33 -13.03
N LYS A 178 19.59 10.13 -13.99
CA LYS A 178 18.22 10.64 -13.91
C LYS A 178 17.15 9.57 -13.63
N THR A 179 17.53 8.29 -13.59
CA THR A 179 16.54 7.20 -13.50
C THR A 179 16.90 6.22 -12.41
N ASP A 180 15.97 6.04 -11.48
CA ASP A 180 16.03 4.97 -10.49
C ASP A 180 14.93 3.95 -10.78
N ILE A 181 15.24 2.66 -10.60
CA ILE A 181 14.28 1.56 -10.55
C ILE A 181 14.11 1.19 -9.09
N TYR A 182 12.91 0.96 -8.61
CA TYR A 182 12.69 0.58 -7.22
C TYR A 182 11.84 -0.66 -7.10
N ILE A 183 12.08 -1.39 -6.03
CA ILE A 183 11.23 -2.47 -5.52
C ILE A 183 11.05 -2.28 -4.02
N GLY A 184 9.85 -2.55 -3.53
CA GLY A 184 9.54 -2.35 -2.12
C GLY A 184 8.35 -3.15 -1.66
N TYR A 185 8.07 -2.99 -0.39
CA TYR A 185 6.92 -3.54 0.32
C TYR A 185 6.08 -2.39 0.86
N ARG A 186 4.77 -2.51 0.71
CA ARG A 186 3.78 -1.54 1.17
C ARG A 186 2.81 -2.22 2.13
N ILE A 187 2.53 -1.55 3.25
CA ILE A 187 1.41 -1.83 4.13
C ILE A 187 0.45 -0.66 4.03
N LEU A 188 -0.79 -0.90 3.69
CA LEU A 188 -1.88 0.06 3.64
C LEU A 188 -2.89 -0.24 4.72
N GLY A 189 -3.26 0.76 5.51
CA GLY A 189 -4.38 0.73 6.44
C GLY A 189 -5.50 1.63 5.94
N LEU A 190 -6.72 1.12 5.89
CA LEU A 190 -7.93 1.87 5.55
C LEU A 190 -8.82 1.94 6.79
N SER A 191 -9.29 3.14 7.14
CA SER A 191 -10.33 3.26 8.17
C SER A 191 -11.65 2.72 7.65
N GLY A 192 -12.38 1.98 8.47
CA GLY A 192 -13.73 1.54 8.17
C GLY A 192 -14.75 2.69 8.23
N GLY A 193 -16.02 2.34 8.12
CA GLY A 193 -17.14 3.26 8.33
C GLY A 193 -18.02 3.50 7.10
N THR A 194 -17.73 2.88 5.96
CA THR A 194 -18.59 2.94 4.78
C THR A 194 -19.87 2.12 5.04
N LYS A 195 -21.03 2.76 4.96
CA LYS A 195 -22.33 2.10 5.05
C LYS A 195 -22.70 1.53 3.68
N LEU A 196 -23.01 0.24 3.66
CA LEU A 196 -23.40 -0.48 2.44
C LEU A 196 -24.93 -0.44 2.31
N GLY A 197 -25.45 0.62 1.70
CA GLY A 197 -26.88 0.94 1.64
C GLY A 197 -27.71 0.04 0.73
N PHE A 198 -27.06 -0.78 -0.12
CA PHE A 198 -27.75 -1.73 -0.99
C PHE A 198 -28.28 -2.99 -0.25
N TRP A 199 -27.93 -3.16 1.02
CA TRP A 199 -28.53 -4.17 1.89
C TRP A 199 -29.52 -3.53 2.87
N SER A 200 -30.62 -4.23 3.13
CA SER A 200 -31.68 -3.77 4.05
C SER A 200 -31.12 -3.43 5.44
N ASP A 201 -30.16 -4.19 5.89
CA ASP A 201 -29.54 -4.08 7.22
C ASP A 201 -28.44 -3.00 7.29
N LYS A 202 -28.07 -2.38 6.16
CA LYS A 202 -27.06 -1.32 6.04
C LYS A 202 -25.77 -1.62 6.84
N PRO A 203 -25.13 -2.75 6.61
CA PRO A 203 -23.90 -3.10 7.32
C PRO A 203 -22.80 -2.07 7.04
N THR A 204 -21.80 -2.03 7.90
CA THR A 204 -20.72 -1.04 7.82
C THR A 204 -19.38 -1.76 7.69
N THR A 205 -18.52 -1.30 6.79
CA THR A 205 -17.16 -1.85 6.66
C THR A 205 -16.32 -1.53 7.91
N GLU A 206 -15.49 -2.47 8.33
CA GLU A 206 -14.51 -2.26 9.38
C GLU A 206 -13.15 -1.82 8.79
N SER A 207 -12.23 -1.41 9.66
CA SER A 207 -10.87 -1.09 9.25
C SER A 207 -10.16 -2.33 8.70
N SER A 208 -9.40 -2.14 7.63
CA SER A 208 -8.68 -3.22 6.96
C SER A 208 -7.22 -2.86 6.70
N PHE A 209 -6.39 -3.88 6.57
CA PHE A 209 -4.98 -3.75 6.23
C PHE A 209 -4.68 -4.57 4.99
N GLN A 210 -3.94 -3.97 4.06
CA GLN A 210 -3.49 -4.63 2.84
C GLN A 210 -1.97 -4.59 2.76
N GLN A 211 -1.40 -5.67 2.28
CA GLN A 211 0.04 -5.81 2.06
C GLN A 211 0.29 -6.02 0.57
N SER A 212 1.34 -5.38 0.04
CA SER A 212 1.69 -5.49 -1.38
C SER A 212 3.19 -5.36 -1.62
N LEU A 213 3.62 -5.91 -2.76
CA LEU A 213 4.92 -5.62 -3.35
C LEU A 213 4.77 -4.49 -4.35
N ASP A 214 5.63 -3.49 -4.26
CA ASP A 214 5.72 -2.34 -5.17
C ASP A 214 6.93 -2.50 -6.08
N ALA A 215 6.77 -2.18 -7.37
CA ALA A 215 7.87 -2.00 -8.29
C ALA A 215 7.60 -0.82 -9.22
N GLY A 216 8.65 -0.09 -9.60
CA GLY A 216 8.44 1.06 -10.46
C GLY A 216 9.72 1.77 -10.87
N ILE A 217 9.54 2.89 -11.56
CA ILE A 217 10.60 3.75 -12.07
C ILE A 217 10.37 5.16 -11.54
N ARG A 218 11.46 5.84 -11.16
CA ARG A 218 11.49 7.25 -10.77
C ARG A 218 12.41 8.00 -11.72
N TYR A 219 11.90 9.07 -12.30
CA TYR A 219 12.66 9.98 -13.17
C TYR A 219 12.91 11.32 -12.47
N LYS A 220 14.17 11.75 -12.43
CA LYS A 220 14.65 13.00 -11.81
C LYS A 220 14.82 14.07 -12.89
N PHE A 221 14.32 15.26 -12.62
CA PHE A 221 14.41 16.40 -13.54
C PHE A 221 15.69 17.21 -13.36
#